data_f81a9f0640464bbccd6177959682504f
#
_entry.id   f81a9f0640464bbccd6177959682504f
#
_cell.length_a   1.000
_cell.length_b   1.000
_cell.length_c   1.000
_cell.angle_alpha   90.00
_cell.angle_beta   90.00
_cell.angle_gamma   90.00
#
_symmetry.space_group_name_H-M   'P 1'
#
loop_
_entity.id
_entity.type
_entity.pdbx_description
1 polymer ?
#
loop_
_entity_poly.entity_id
_entity_poly.type
_entity_poly.pdbx_seq_one_letter_code
_entity_poly.pdbx_strand_id
1 'polypeptide(L)'
;MKKAWIIVTVLIGIFLFYTLTMHLVLNLNGDEYIEIDVFDEYNEKGAYSCYSDIFGFCLYEPEIKISGNVDTTKLGEYTINYMISSSFHQKQIQRKVTVVDKEKPLINVTQESILTCPNNNDFEVAYSAFDNYDLDITDKVIEKIENDEYILEVSDSSGNSSTLTLPIIYVDDKKPTIKLKGDKTIYLLKGEKYKEPGFSANDNCLGNITDRVKISNNVDSNKVGKYTISYTVSDDLNNTTKLTRTVYVYEKNPDVPIGDKVIYLTFDDGPSKYTEELLDILKKYNVKATFFVTSNGSDDTIKRAYEEGHSIGLHTYSHNYSKVYQSVDAYFNDLNKISSRVEKITGEKSMLIRFPGGSSNTVSKFNPGIMTTLAKEVEVRGYKYFDWNVGSSDTSTSDSSKIANNVIKSLKKGSNIVLQHDTNYSSVKAVSEIIEYGLNNGYVFAPLDITSPSAHHTIAN
;
A
#
# COMPACT_ATOMS: atom_id res chain seq x y z
N MET A 1 -81.92 -41.67 -85.70
CA MET A 1 -81.72 -41.59 -84.19
C MET A 1 -80.61 -42.53 -83.69
N LYS A 2 -80.48 -43.77 -84.10
CA LYS A 2 -79.44 -44.69 -83.55
C LYS A 2 -78.01 -44.22 -83.79
N LYS A 3 -77.66 -43.59 -84.93
CA LYS A 3 -76.29 -43.09 -85.22
C LYS A 3 -75.90 -41.90 -84.30
N ALA A 4 -76.82 -41.03 -83.97
CA ALA A 4 -76.61 -39.90 -83.07
C ALA A 4 -76.28 -40.34 -81.64
N TRP A 5 -77.00 -41.40 -81.17
CA TRP A 5 -76.81 -41.96 -79.84
C TRP A 5 -75.43 -42.65 -79.70
N ILE A 6 -74.97 -43.34 -80.72
CA ILE A 6 -73.66 -43.98 -80.71
C ILE A 6 -72.56 -42.90 -80.66
N ILE A 7 -72.66 -41.80 -81.45
CA ILE A 7 -71.71 -40.71 -81.43
C ILE A 7 -71.70 -40.04 -80.05
N VAL A 8 -72.86 -39.79 -79.45
CA VAL A 8 -72.95 -39.20 -78.11
C VAL A 8 -72.30 -40.12 -77.05
N THR A 9 -72.55 -41.45 -77.10
CA THR A 9 -71.99 -42.42 -76.16
C THR A 9 -70.49 -42.55 -76.31
N VAL A 10 -69.97 -42.51 -77.56
CA VAL A 10 -68.56 -42.51 -77.81
C VAL A 10 -67.91 -41.21 -77.35
N LEU A 11 -68.49 -40.05 -77.57
CA LEU A 11 -68.05 -38.78 -77.06
C LEU A 11 -68.04 -38.71 -75.55
N ILE A 12 -69.08 -39.22 -74.90
CA ILE A 12 -69.15 -39.34 -73.43
C ILE A 12 -68.07 -40.32 -72.95
N GLY A 13 -67.81 -41.43 -73.60
CA GLY A 13 -66.77 -42.41 -73.29
C GLY A 13 -65.35 -41.77 -73.40
N ILE A 14 -65.12 -41.02 -74.51
CA ILE A 14 -63.85 -40.29 -74.72
C ILE A 14 -63.72 -39.23 -73.65
N PHE A 15 -64.79 -38.47 -73.37
CA PHE A 15 -64.77 -37.45 -72.33
C PHE A 15 -64.44 -38.02 -70.94
N LEU A 16 -65.13 -39.13 -70.58
CA LEU A 16 -64.87 -39.84 -69.34
C LEU A 16 -63.51 -40.43 -69.29
N PHE A 17 -63.00 -41.02 -70.39
CA PHE A 17 -61.65 -41.51 -70.45
C PHE A 17 -60.62 -40.37 -70.26
N TYR A 18 -60.82 -39.23 -70.96
CA TYR A 18 -59.97 -38.08 -70.87
C TYR A 18 -59.94 -37.48 -69.44
N THR A 19 -61.13 -37.38 -68.82
CA THR A 19 -61.20 -36.86 -67.43
C THR A 19 -60.66 -37.83 -66.41
N LEU A 20 -60.75 -39.15 -66.60
CA LEU A 20 -60.16 -40.17 -65.73
C LEU A 20 -58.64 -40.32 -65.86
N THR A 21 -58.05 -39.83 -66.95
CA THR A 21 -56.62 -39.89 -67.20
C THR A 21 -55.87 -38.59 -66.88
N MET A 22 -56.55 -37.56 -66.43
CA MET A 22 -55.93 -36.31 -66.03
C MET A 22 -55.23 -36.44 -64.66
N HIS A 23 -54.12 -35.81 -64.55
CA HIS A 23 -53.26 -35.87 -63.36
C HIS A 23 -53.09 -34.49 -62.73
N LEU A 24 -53.26 -34.41 -61.40
CA LEU A 24 -52.82 -33.26 -60.61
C LEU A 24 -51.32 -33.28 -60.32
N VAL A 25 -50.66 -32.33 -60.87
CA VAL A 25 -49.18 -32.09 -60.59
C VAL A 25 -49.13 -30.97 -59.59
N LEU A 26 -48.38 -31.20 -58.52
CA LEU A 26 -48.02 -30.18 -57.53
C LEU A 26 -46.59 -30.44 -57.07
N ASN A 27 -45.73 -29.52 -57.33
CA ASN A 27 -44.29 -29.64 -57.02
C ASN A 27 -43.81 -28.34 -56.36
N LEU A 28 -42.89 -28.44 -55.41
CA LEU A 28 -42.27 -27.27 -54.76
C LEU A 28 -41.35 -26.52 -55.74
N ASN A 29 -41.33 -25.21 -55.66
CA ASN A 29 -40.30 -24.37 -56.26
C ASN A 29 -39.12 -24.32 -55.31
N GLY A 30 -38.03 -25.09 -55.63
CA GLY A 30 -36.87 -25.23 -54.77
C GLY A 30 -36.95 -26.40 -53.80
N ASP A 31 -36.17 -26.35 -52.74
CA ASP A 31 -35.96 -27.46 -51.83
C ASP A 31 -37.17 -27.75 -50.92
N GLU A 32 -37.38 -29.02 -50.62
CA GLU A 32 -38.41 -29.52 -49.71
C GLU A 32 -38.01 -29.24 -48.23
N TYR A 33 -36.72 -29.30 -47.94
CA TYR A 33 -36.13 -29.05 -46.62
C TYR A 33 -35.24 -27.82 -46.70
N ILE A 34 -35.51 -26.82 -45.88
CA ILE A 34 -34.77 -25.57 -45.77
C ILE A 34 -34.31 -25.41 -44.34
N GLU A 35 -33.05 -25.09 -44.16
CA GLU A 35 -32.53 -24.65 -42.85
C GLU A 35 -32.13 -23.19 -42.97
N ILE A 36 -32.55 -22.37 -42.03
CA ILE A 36 -32.26 -20.95 -41.94
C ILE A 36 -31.81 -20.60 -40.53
N ASP A 37 -30.99 -19.57 -40.45
CA ASP A 37 -30.56 -19.07 -39.16
C ASP A 37 -31.68 -18.23 -38.51
N VAL A 38 -31.71 -18.23 -37.20
CA VAL A 38 -32.67 -17.42 -36.44
C VAL A 38 -32.46 -15.94 -36.77
N PHE A 39 -33.57 -15.19 -36.86
CA PHE A 39 -33.63 -13.80 -37.31
C PHE A 39 -33.35 -13.55 -38.80
N ASP A 40 -32.92 -14.54 -39.57
CA ASP A 40 -32.81 -14.40 -41.01
C ASP A 40 -34.18 -14.25 -41.66
N GLU A 41 -34.23 -13.55 -42.80
CA GLU A 41 -35.46 -13.37 -43.55
C GLU A 41 -35.83 -14.63 -44.33
N TYR A 42 -37.02 -15.24 -44.06
CA TYR A 42 -37.51 -16.35 -44.81
C TYR A 42 -38.38 -15.87 -45.98
N ASN A 43 -37.98 -16.19 -47.18
CA ASN A 43 -38.71 -15.89 -48.40
C ASN A 43 -39.28 -17.17 -49.03
N GLU A 44 -40.61 -17.39 -48.91
CA GLU A 44 -41.26 -18.56 -49.45
C GLU A 44 -41.23 -18.57 -50.99
N LYS A 45 -40.66 -19.62 -51.58
CA LYS A 45 -40.54 -19.78 -53.03
C LYS A 45 -41.79 -20.33 -53.73
N GLY A 46 -42.79 -20.75 -52.93
CA GLY A 46 -44.05 -21.27 -53.43
C GLY A 46 -43.92 -22.64 -54.06
N ALA A 47 -44.98 -23.03 -54.81
CA ALA A 47 -45.06 -24.29 -55.52
C ALA A 47 -45.66 -24.05 -56.91
N TYR A 48 -45.41 -24.97 -57.82
CA TYR A 48 -46.03 -25.02 -59.15
C TYR A 48 -47.18 -26.05 -59.13
N SER A 49 -48.32 -25.66 -59.73
CA SER A 49 -49.46 -26.53 -59.87
C SER A 49 -49.91 -26.68 -61.34
N CYS A 50 -50.37 -27.83 -61.68
CA CYS A 50 -50.87 -28.09 -63.04
C CYS A 50 -51.87 -29.25 -63.04
N TYR A 51 -52.94 -29.07 -63.76
CA TYR A 51 -53.83 -30.13 -64.15
C TYR A 51 -53.46 -30.55 -65.55
N SER A 52 -52.75 -31.67 -65.67
CA SER A 52 -52.12 -32.13 -66.90
C SER A 52 -52.92 -33.27 -67.55
N ASP A 53 -52.88 -33.35 -68.89
CA ASP A 53 -53.34 -34.49 -69.63
C ASP A 53 -52.38 -35.67 -69.58
N ILE A 54 -52.72 -36.76 -70.25
CA ILE A 54 -51.91 -37.99 -70.35
C ILE A 54 -50.55 -37.78 -71.05
N PHE A 55 -50.39 -36.69 -71.81
CA PHE A 55 -49.19 -36.36 -72.55
C PHE A 55 -48.30 -35.37 -71.75
N GLY A 56 -48.76 -34.94 -70.58
CA GLY A 56 -48.07 -34.01 -69.71
C GLY A 56 -48.27 -32.53 -70.06
N PHE A 57 -49.15 -32.17 -70.95
CA PHE A 57 -49.51 -30.80 -71.29
C PHE A 57 -50.38 -30.21 -70.15
N CYS A 58 -49.95 -29.05 -69.65
CA CYS A 58 -50.71 -28.31 -68.63
C CYS A 58 -51.96 -27.66 -69.26
N LEU A 59 -53.13 -28.07 -68.80
CA LEU A 59 -54.36 -27.55 -69.32
C LEU A 59 -54.84 -26.31 -68.56
N TYR A 60 -54.64 -26.28 -67.28
CA TYR A 60 -54.83 -25.12 -66.44
C TYR A 60 -54.03 -25.28 -65.13
N GLU A 61 -53.77 -24.17 -64.45
CA GLU A 61 -53.10 -24.13 -63.18
C GLU A 61 -54.07 -23.96 -62.04
N PRO A 62 -54.33 -25.02 -61.23
CA PRO A 62 -55.21 -24.93 -60.09
C PRO A 62 -54.63 -23.94 -59.07
N GLU A 63 -55.52 -23.18 -58.41
CA GLU A 63 -55.12 -22.30 -57.29
C GLU A 63 -54.52 -23.12 -56.15
N ILE A 64 -53.33 -22.74 -55.72
CA ILE A 64 -52.58 -23.38 -54.62
C ILE A 64 -53.09 -22.72 -53.33
N LYS A 65 -53.68 -23.49 -52.44
CA LYS A 65 -53.92 -23.07 -51.07
C LYS A 65 -52.65 -23.30 -50.23
N ILE A 66 -52.07 -22.22 -49.71
CA ILE A 66 -50.90 -22.28 -48.86
C ILE A 66 -51.36 -22.07 -47.43
N SER A 67 -50.87 -22.89 -46.53
CA SER A 67 -51.12 -22.77 -45.09
C SER A 67 -49.86 -23.15 -44.27
N GLY A 68 -49.68 -22.53 -43.16
CA GLY A 68 -48.48 -22.56 -42.33
C GLY A 68 -47.77 -21.22 -42.36
N ASN A 69 -46.95 -20.97 -41.39
CA ASN A 69 -46.13 -19.78 -41.27
C ASN A 69 -44.80 -20.15 -40.62
N VAL A 70 -43.73 -19.50 -41.01
CA VAL A 70 -42.39 -19.64 -40.42
C VAL A 70 -42.16 -18.44 -39.54
N ASP A 71 -41.98 -18.65 -38.24
CA ASP A 71 -41.57 -17.62 -37.29
C ASP A 71 -40.05 -17.71 -37.12
N THR A 72 -39.31 -16.90 -37.84
CA THR A 72 -37.85 -16.91 -37.83
C THR A 72 -37.28 -16.35 -36.53
N THR A 73 -38.09 -15.83 -35.64
CA THR A 73 -37.66 -15.36 -34.32
C THR A 73 -37.63 -16.46 -33.26
N LYS A 74 -38.02 -17.68 -33.63
CA LYS A 74 -38.09 -18.83 -32.72
C LYS A 74 -37.50 -20.08 -33.36
N LEU A 75 -36.64 -20.73 -32.63
CA LEU A 75 -36.05 -22.02 -33.02
C LEU A 75 -37.16 -23.10 -33.15
N GLY A 76 -37.04 -23.96 -34.16
CA GLY A 76 -37.96 -25.07 -34.30
C GLY A 76 -38.22 -25.48 -35.76
N GLU A 77 -39.06 -26.50 -35.94
CA GLU A 77 -39.47 -26.99 -37.24
C GLU A 77 -40.85 -26.41 -37.62
N TYR A 78 -40.92 -25.81 -38.79
CA TYR A 78 -42.10 -25.21 -39.36
C TYR A 78 -42.48 -25.96 -40.63
N THR A 79 -43.80 -26.09 -40.89
CA THR A 79 -44.32 -26.78 -42.07
C THR A 79 -45.22 -25.83 -42.85
N ILE A 80 -44.89 -25.63 -44.13
CA ILE A 80 -45.75 -24.95 -45.09
C ILE A 80 -46.44 -26.02 -45.93
N ASN A 81 -47.77 -26.02 -45.90
CA ASN A 81 -48.56 -26.95 -46.62
C ASN A 81 -49.09 -26.31 -47.91
N TYR A 82 -48.96 -27.00 -48.99
CA TYR A 82 -49.47 -26.62 -50.31
C TYR A 82 -50.57 -27.66 -50.68
N MET A 83 -51.76 -27.20 -51.00
CA MET A 83 -52.86 -28.06 -51.36
C MET A 83 -53.54 -27.51 -52.61
N ILE A 84 -53.77 -28.39 -53.55
CA ILE A 84 -54.63 -28.14 -54.72
C ILE A 84 -55.77 -29.12 -54.69
N SER A 85 -56.93 -28.67 -55.10
CA SER A 85 -58.10 -29.52 -55.22
C SER A 85 -58.87 -29.25 -56.51
N SER A 86 -59.37 -30.32 -57.12
CA SER A 86 -60.31 -30.27 -58.22
C SER A 86 -61.55 -31.01 -57.79
N SER A 87 -62.64 -31.08 -58.64
CA SER A 87 -63.88 -31.75 -58.34
C SER A 87 -63.76 -33.24 -57.97
N PHE A 88 -62.63 -33.87 -58.33
CA PHE A 88 -62.43 -35.32 -58.15
C PHE A 88 -61.11 -35.72 -57.58
N HIS A 89 -60.11 -34.77 -57.51
CA HIS A 89 -58.75 -35.06 -57.03
C HIS A 89 -58.25 -33.97 -56.12
N GLN A 90 -57.50 -34.38 -55.11
CA GLN A 90 -56.79 -33.50 -54.19
C GLN A 90 -55.29 -33.94 -54.10
N LYS A 91 -54.41 -33.04 -54.08
CA LYS A 91 -52.94 -33.28 -53.85
C LYS A 91 -52.42 -32.30 -52.88
N GLN A 92 -51.55 -32.79 -51.96
CA GLN A 92 -50.90 -31.99 -50.95
C GLN A 92 -49.42 -32.35 -50.95
N ILE A 93 -48.54 -31.32 -50.74
CA ILE A 93 -47.16 -31.45 -50.52
C ILE A 93 -46.80 -30.48 -49.39
N GLN A 94 -45.63 -30.67 -48.81
CA GLN A 94 -45.17 -29.87 -47.67
C GLN A 94 -43.73 -29.42 -47.94
N ARG A 95 -43.42 -28.23 -47.43
CA ARG A 95 -42.04 -27.76 -47.22
C ARG A 95 -41.80 -27.70 -45.73
N LYS A 96 -40.67 -28.27 -45.30
CA LYS A 96 -40.18 -28.15 -43.93
C LYS A 96 -39.12 -27.12 -43.86
N VAL A 97 -39.25 -26.19 -42.91
CA VAL A 97 -38.26 -25.14 -42.63
C VAL A 97 -37.82 -25.31 -41.19
N THR A 98 -36.54 -25.53 -40.98
CA THR A 98 -35.93 -25.60 -39.66
C THR A 98 -35.26 -24.29 -39.36
N VAL A 99 -35.70 -23.58 -38.33
CA VAL A 99 -35.01 -22.39 -37.81
C VAL A 99 -34.06 -22.86 -36.75
N VAL A 100 -32.78 -22.60 -36.96
CA VAL A 100 -31.67 -22.99 -36.09
C VAL A 100 -30.90 -21.73 -35.66
N ASP A 101 -30.13 -21.85 -34.60
CA ASP A 101 -29.15 -20.84 -34.22
C ASP A 101 -27.78 -21.41 -34.43
N LYS A 102 -26.95 -20.72 -35.23
CA LYS A 102 -25.58 -21.10 -35.58
C LYS A 102 -24.56 -20.10 -35.10
N GLU A 103 -25.04 -18.98 -34.60
CA GLU A 103 -24.16 -17.94 -34.09
C GLU A 103 -23.54 -18.38 -32.77
N LYS A 104 -22.28 -18.03 -32.54
CA LYS A 104 -21.60 -18.35 -31.30
C LYS A 104 -21.75 -17.20 -30.32
N PRO A 105 -21.91 -17.49 -29.04
CA PRO A 105 -21.95 -16.44 -28.04
C PRO A 105 -20.66 -15.63 -28.01
N LEU A 106 -20.77 -14.35 -27.67
CA LEU A 106 -19.64 -13.41 -27.56
C LEU A 106 -19.31 -13.22 -26.09
N ILE A 107 -18.04 -13.48 -25.71
CA ILE A 107 -17.50 -13.17 -24.38
C ILE A 107 -16.79 -11.82 -24.45
N ASN A 108 -17.16 -10.90 -23.56
CA ASN A 108 -16.53 -9.59 -23.40
C ASN A 108 -15.79 -9.50 -22.08
N VAL A 109 -14.56 -8.99 -22.11
CA VAL A 109 -13.74 -8.66 -20.95
C VAL A 109 -13.16 -7.26 -21.10
N THR A 110 -12.81 -6.62 -20.00
CA THR A 110 -12.26 -5.26 -19.99
C THR A 110 -10.74 -5.23 -20.02
N GLN A 111 -10.08 -6.37 -19.85
CA GLN A 111 -8.62 -6.49 -19.73
C GLN A 111 -8.05 -7.52 -20.71
N GLU A 112 -6.81 -7.29 -21.13
CA GLU A 112 -6.11 -8.18 -22.08
C GLU A 112 -5.25 -9.24 -21.38
N SER A 113 -4.96 -9.07 -20.09
CA SER A 113 -4.18 -9.97 -19.26
C SER A 113 -4.49 -9.81 -17.79
N ILE A 114 -4.13 -10.78 -16.98
CA ILE A 114 -4.25 -10.76 -15.53
C ILE A 114 -2.86 -10.55 -14.93
N LEU A 115 -2.68 -9.44 -14.18
CA LEU A 115 -1.45 -9.17 -13.46
C LEU A 115 -1.65 -9.56 -12.00
N THR A 116 -0.87 -10.51 -11.50
CA THR A 116 -1.00 -11.01 -10.13
C THR A 116 0.35 -11.37 -9.53
N CYS A 117 0.38 -11.57 -8.22
CA CYS A 117 1.56 -12.11 -7.53
C CYS A 117 1.82 -13.56 -7.93
N PRO A 118 3.10 -14.02 -7.92
CA PRO A 118 3.41 -15.42 -8.08
C PRO A 118 2.63 -16.31 -7.09
N ASN A 119 2.06 -17.41 -7.58
CA ASN A 119 1.24 -18.34 -6.80
C ASN A 119 -0.07 -17.76 -6.19
N ASN A 120 -0.51 -16.60 -6.66
CA ASN A 120 -1.80 -16.07 -6.28
C ASN A 120 -2.81 -16.30 -7.41
N ASN A 121 -3.79 -17.16 -7.15
CA ASN A 121 -4.91 -17.44 -8.04
C ASN A 121 -6.23 -16.79 -7.55
N ASP A 122 -6.16 -15.95 -6.54
CA ASP A 122 -7.30 -15.22 -5.99
C ASP A 122 -7.36 -13.83 -6.64
N PHE A 123 -8.00 -13.78 -7.81
CA PHE A 123 -8.25 -12.55 -8.55
C PHE A 123 -9.64 -12.60 -9.19
N GLU A 124 -10.25 -11.46 -9.35
CA GLU A 124 -11.55 -11.32 -10.00
C GLU A 124 -11.40 -10.76 -11.41
N VAL A 125 -12.08 -11.36 -12.36
CA VAL A 125 -12.15 -10.88 -13.75
C VAL A 125 -13.59 -10.47 -14.04
N ALA A 126 -13.79 -9.23 -14.43
CA ALA A 126 -15.10 -8.76 -14.87
C ALA A 126 -15.32 -9.15 -16.33
N TYR A 127 -16.33 -9.96 -16.57
CA TYR A 127 -16.73 -10.40 -17.90
C TYR A 127 -18.25 -10.36 -18.08
N SER A 128 -18.68 -10.44 -19.33
CA SER A 128 -20.07 -10.68 -19.72
C SER A 128 -20.12 -11.57 -20.94
N ALA A 129 -21.17 -12.35 -21.10
CA ALA A 129 -21.39 -13.18 -22.27
C ALA A 129 -22.80 -12.96 -22.83
N PHE A 130 -22.88 -12.73 -24.14
CA PHE A 130 -24.10 -12.47 -24.86
C PHE A 130 -24.19 -13.33 -26.10
N ASP A 131 -25.40 -13.77 -26.39
CA ASP A 131 -25.77 -14.51 -27.57
C ASP A 131 -26.91 -13.81 -28.32
N ASN A 132 -27.00 -14.01 -29.62
CA ASN A 132 -28.05 -13.38 -30.43
C ASN A 132 -29.44 -13.86 -30.06
N TYR A 133 -29.59 -15.14 -29.70
CA TYR A 133 -30.90 -15.77 -29.36
C TYR A 133 -31.10 -15.87 -27.84
N ASP A 134 -30.12 -16.38 -27.12
CA ASP A 134 -30.21 -16.59 -25.65
C ASP A 134 -30.05 -15.31 -24.85
N LEU A 135 -29.60 -14.20 -25.48
CA LEU A 135 -29.32 -12.89 -24.88
C LEU A 135 -28.20 -12.95 -23.85
N ASP A 136 -28.44 -12.52 -22.62
CA ASP A 136 -27.44 -12.53 -21.55
C ASP A 136 -27.28 -13.93 -20.96
N ILE A 137 -26.14 -14.54 -21.19
CA ILE A 137 -25.78 -15.88 -20.71
C ILE A 137 -24.52 -15.84 -19.84
N THR A 138 -24.24 -14.69 -19.21
CA THR A 138 -23.07 -14.50 -18.36
C THR A 138 -23.00 -15.51 -17.21
N ASP A 139 -24.14 -15.93 -16.67
CA ASP A 139 -24.26 -16.94 -15.62
C ASP A 139 -23.91 -18.37 -16.04
N LYS A 140 -23.83 -18.61 -17.36
CA LYS A 140 -23.42 -19.91 -17.93
C LYS A 140 -21.91 -20.00 -18.22
N VAL A 141 -21.15 -18.92 -17.99
CA VAL A 141 -19.71 -18.93 -18.23
C VAL A 141 -19.02 -19.83 -17.22
N ILE A 142 -18.15 -20.70 -17.73
CA ILE A 142 -17.29 -21.59 -16.93
C ILE A 142 -15.89 -21.01 -16.92
N GLU A 143 -15.36 -20.82 -15.70
CA GLU A 143 -14.02 -20.31 -15.47
C GLU A 143 -13.04 -21.45 -15.18
N LYS A 144 -11.84 -21.39 -15.79
CA LYS A 144 -10.76 -22.36 -15.57
C LYS A 144 -9.42 -21.65 -15.54
N ILE A 145 -8.46 -22.18 -14.79
CA ILE A 145 -7.06 -21.78 -14.84
C ILE A 145 -6.24 -22.98 -15.24
N GLU A 146 -5.56 -22.88 -16.36
CA GLU A 146 -4.68 -23.94 -16.91
C GLU A 146 -3.44 -23.31 -17.54
N ASN A 147 -2.24 -23.83 -17.22
CA ASN A 147 -0.97 -23.41 -17.83
C ASN A 147 -0.72 -21.89 -17.84
N ASP A 148 -1.00 -21.22 -16.74
CA ASP A 148 -0.90 -19.76 -16.58
C ASP A 148 -1.84 -18.97 -17.50
N GLU A 149 -2.94 -19.58 -17.88
CA GLU A 149 -4.03 -18.96 -18.64
C GLU A 149 -5.34 -19.05 -17.87
N TYR A 150 -6.08 -17.96 -17.87
CA TYR A 150 -7.45 -17.88 -17.37
C TYR A 150 -8.40 -18.02 -18.55
N ILE A 151 -9.17 -19.07 -18.54
CA ILE A 151 -10.02 -19.49 -19.66
C ILE A 151 -11.49 -19.30 -19.27
N LEU A 152 -12.21 -18.57 -20.11
CA LEU A 152 -13.66 -18.40 -20.05
C LEU A 152 -14.28 -19.20 -21.17
N GLU A 153 -15.18 -20.13 -20.85
CA GLU A 153 -15.94 -20.94 -21.81
C GLU A 153 -17.43 -20.73 -21.61
N VAL A 154 -18.16 -20.57 -22.71
CA VAL A 154 -19.63 -20.46 -22.66
C VAL A 154 -20.24 -21.19 -23.85
N SER A 155 -21.40 -21.77 -23.62
CA SER A 155 -22.22 -22.38 -24.66
C SER A 155 -23.65 -21.85 -24.57
N ASP A 156 -24.25 -21.59 -25.73
CA ASP A 156 -25.67 -21.25 -25.85
C ASP A 156 -26.58 -22.48 -25.70
N SER A 157 -27.88 -22.30 -25.82
CA SER A 157 -28.85 -23.39 -25.75
C SER A 157 -28.87 -24.26 -27.03
N SER A 158 -28.31 -23.77 -28.12
CA SER A 158 -28.19 -24.46 -29.40
C SER A 158 -26.95 -25.32 -29.51
N GLY A 159 -25.98 -25.17 -28.59
CA GLY A 159 -24.74 -25.91 -28.52
C GLY A 159 -23.56 -25.22 -29.19
N ASN A 160 -23.71 -23.98 -29.69
CA ASN A 160 -22.57 -23.21 -30.17
C ASN A 160 -21.74 -22.72 -28.97
N SER A 161 -20.41 -22.74 -29.09
CA SER A 161 -19.52 -22.45 -27.98
C SER A 161 -18.45 -21.46 -28.35
N SER A 162 -18.09 -20.61 -27.38
CA SER A 162 -16.98 -19.69 -27.44
C SER A 162 -16.04 -19.88 -26.28
N THR A 163 -14.76 -19.62 -26.53
CA THR A 163 -13.70 -19.63 -25.53
C THR A 163 -12.88 -18.36 -25.65
N LEU A 164 -12.62 -17.70 -24.52
CA LEU A 164 -11.71 -16.57 -24.40
C LEU A 164 -10.61 -16.91 -23.40
N THR A 165 -9.37 -16.64 -23.76
CA THR A 165 -8.22 -16.91 -22.89
C THR A 165 -7.47 -15.61 -22.58
N LEU A 166 -7.20 -15.38 -21.30
CA LEU A 166 -6.39 -14.29 -20.80
C LEU A 166 -5.09 -14.82 -20.21
N PRO A 167 -3.92 -14.36 -20.62
CA PRO A 167 -2.66 -14.76 -20.03
C PRO A 167 -2.56 -14.22 -18.57
N ILE A 168 -2.11 -15.09 -17.67
CA ILE A 168 -1.77 -14.71 -16.29
C ILE A 168 -0.29 -14.34 -16.26
N ILE A 169 0.00 -13.09 -15.92
CA ILE A 169 1.36 -12.56 -15.85
C ILE A 169 1.69 -12.33 -14.38
N TYR A 170 2.65 -13.09 -13.88
CA TYR A 170 3.12 -12.97 -12.52
C TYR A 170 4.10 -11.80 -12.40
N VAL A 171 3.74 -10.81 -11.60
CA VAL A 171 4.54 -9.61 -11.37
C VAL A 171 4.70 -9.35 -9.89
N ASP A 172 5.92 -8.98 -9.50
CA ASP A 172 6.22 -8.43 -8.19
C ASP A 172 7.31 -7.37 -8.37
N ASP A 173 6.88 -6.12 -8.46
CA ASP A 173 7.74 -4.95 -8.62
C ASP A 173 8.02 -4.22 -7.30
N LYS A 174 7.45 -4.70 -6.21
CA LYS A 174 7.59 -4.10 -4.88
C LYS A 174 8.64 -4.84 -4.08
N LYS A 175 9.55 -4.03 -3.49
CA LYS A 175 10.55 -4.57 -2.57
C LYS A 175 9.91 -4.95 -1.24
N PRO A 176 10.34 -6.04 -0.62
CA PRO A 176 9.94 -6.37 0.74
C PRO A 176 10.30 -5.26 1.73
N THR A 177 9.57 -5.18 2.81
CA THR A 177 9.80 -4.20 3.89
C THR A 177 10.42 -4.88 5.10
N ILE A 178 11.37 -4.20 5.77
CA ILE A 178 11.93 -4.63 7.06
C ILE A 178 11.55 -3.61 8.13
N LYS A 179 11.08 -4.08 9.29
CA LYS A 179 10.83 -3.25 10.48
C LYS A 179 11.67 -3.79 11.62
N LEU A 180 12.51 -2.93 12.22
CA LEU A 180 13.25 -3.28 13.44
C LEU A 180 12.31 -3.22 14.64
N LYS A 181 12.45 -4.16 15.56
CA LYS A 181 11.89 -4.09 16.91
C LYS A 181 12.93 -3.41 17.81
N GLY A 182 12.48 -2.51 18.69
CA GLY A 182 13.38 -1.69 19.50
C GLY A 182 14.15 -0.65 18.70
N ASP A 183 15.18 -0.09 19.28
CA ASP A 183 15.87 1.09 18.76
C ASP A 183 16.72 0.81 17.52
N LYS A 184 16.73 1.75 16.61
CA LYS A 184 17.63 1.73 15.44
C LYS A 184 19.10 1.96 15.85
N THR A 185 19.30 2.66 16.98
CA THR A 185 20.62 2.89 17.56
C THR A 185 20.67 2.34 18.98
N ILE A 186 21.63 1.50 19.29
CA ILE A 186 21.82 0.89 20.61
C ILE A 186 23.16 1.35 21.17
N TYR A 187 23.14 1.74 22.45
CA TYR A 187 24.34 2.06 23.21
C TYR A 187 24.64 0.91 24.16
N LEU A 188 25.86 0.40 24.07
CA LEU A 188 26.30 -0.77 24.80
C LEU A 188 27.56 -0.41 25.59
N LEU A 189 27.57 -0.66 26.89
CA LEU A 189 28.78 -0.51 27.69
C LEU A 189 29.82 -1.57 27.28
N LYS A 190 31.08 -1.18 27.19
CA LYS A 190 32.17 -2.13 26.92
C LYS A 190 32.12 -3.31 27.89
N GLY A 191 32.06 -4.51 27.34
CA GLY A 191 31.89 -5.78 28.08
C GLY A 191 30.45 -6.25 28.20
N GLU A 192 29.44 -5.44 27.92
CA GLU A 192 28.06 -5.88 27.88
C GLU A 192 27.78 -6.65 26.57
N LYS A 193 27.07 -7.78 26.68
CA LYS A 193 26.72 -8.58 25.49
C LYS A 193 25.60 -7.93 24.72
N TYR A 194 25.82 -7.73 23.41
CA TYR A 194 24.75 -7.32 22.51
C TYR A 194 23.64 -8.37 22.47
N LYS A 195 22.41 -7.94 22.63
CA LYS A 195 21.21 -8.76 22.45
C LYS A 195 20.35 -8.16 21.36
N GLU A 196 20.06 -8.94 20.33
CA GLU A 196 19.20 -8.50 19.23
C GLU A 196 17.74 -8.32 19.71
N PRO A 197 17.15 -7.11 19.61
CA PRO A 197 15.78 -6.85 20.00
C PRO A 197 14.76 -7.48 19.06
N GLY A 198 15.21 -7.84 17.86
CA GLY A 198 14.40 -8.47 16.84
C GLY A 198 14.03 -7.53 15.67
N PHE A 199 13.32 -8.13 14.73
CA PHE A 199 12.85 -7.48 13.50
C PHE A 199 11.66 -8.26 12.94
N SER A 200 11.04 -7.72 11.91
CA SER A 200 10.07 -8.41 11.07
C SER A 200 10.24 -7.99 9.63
N ALA A 201 9.93 -8.89 8.69
CA ALA A 201 9.92 -8.55 7.28
C ALA A 201 8.63 -9.03 6.64
N ASN A 202 8.09 -8.23 5.74
CA ASN A 202 6.86 -8.52 5.04
C ASN A 202 6.99 -8.09 3.57
N ASP A 203 6.40 -8.89 2.73
CA ASP A 203 6.34 -8.69 1.28
C ASP A 203 4.88 -8.64 0.82
N ASN A 204 4.60 -7.98 -0.27
CA ASN A 204 3.22 -7.86 -0.78
C ASN A 204 2.69 -9.17 -1.37
N CYS A 205 3.56 -9.96 -2.00
CA CYS A 205 3.19 -11.22 -2.64
C CYS A 205 3.40 -12.43 -1.73
N LEU A 206 4.46 -12.43 -0.92
CA LEU A 206 4.84 -13.57 -0.07
C LEU A 206 4.34 -13.45 1.38
N GLY A 207 3.79 -12.31 1.76
CA GLY A 207 3.36 -12.05 3.13
C GLY A 207 4.55 -11.98 4.09
N ASN A 208 4.49 -12.69 5.21
CA ASN A 208 5.54 -12.68 6.21
C ASN A 208 6.76 -13.52 5.77
N ILE A 209 7.89 -12.84 5.53
CA ILE A 209 9.17 -13.42 5.13
C ILE A 209 10.29 -13.11 6.14
N THR A 210 9.95 -12.96 7.41
CA THR A 210 10.89 -12.64 8.50
C THR A 210 12.03 -13.66 8.61
N ASP A 211 11.77 -14.92 8.35
CA ASP A 211 12.72 -16.02 8.34
C ASP A 211 13.75 -15.97 7.20
N ARG A 212 13.45 -15.23 6.13
CA ARG A 212 14.37 -15.02 5.00
C ARG A 212 15.38 -13.89 5.25
N VAL A 213 15.26 -13.14 6.35
CA VAL A 213 16.16 -12.02 6.64
C VAL A 213 17.55 -12.54 6.98
N LYS A 214 18.54 -12.12 6.21
CA LYS A 214 19.96 -12.38 6.47
C LYS A 214 20.54 -11.25 7.31
N ILE A 215 21.20 -11.60 8.44
CA ILE A 215 21.82 -10.66 9.35
C ILE A 215 23.34 -10.77 9.22
N SER A 216 23.99 -9.60 9.04
CA SER A 216 25.43 -9.46 9.18
C SER A 216 25.70 -8.62 10.43
N ASN A 217 26.26 -9.25 11.45
CA ASN A 217 26.58 -8.63 12.74
C ASN A 217 28.07 -8.74 13.00
N ASN A 218 28.76 -7.58 13.17
CA ASN A 218 30.18 -7.48 13.50
C ASN A 218 30.43 -6.75 14.81
N VAL A 219 29.44 -6.67 15.70
CA VAL A 219 29.57 -5.97 16.98
C VAL A 219 30.58 -6.69 17.86
N ASP A 220 31.69 -6.01 18.18
CA ASP A 220 32.63 -6.40 19.21
C ASP A 220 32.36 -5.56 20.47
N SER A 221 31.65 -6.15 21.41
CA SER A 221 31.28 -5.49 22.65
C SER A 221 32.46 -5.23 23.60
N ASN A 222 33.64 -5.81 23.34
CA ASN A 222 34.84 -5.56 24.15
C ASN A 222 35.69 -4.41 23.60
N LYS A 223 35.35 -3.84 22.45
CA LYS A 223 36.08 -2.78 21.81
C LYS A 223 35.22 -1.56 21.59
N VAL A 224 35.60 -0.42 22.14
CA VAL A 224 34.94 0.86 21.91
C VAL A 224 34.87 1.16 20.41
N GLY A 225 33.71 1.56 19.93
CA GLY A 225 33.55 1.90 18.52
C GLY A 225 32.11 1.92 18.05
N LYS A 226 31.92 2.31 16.80
CA LYS A 226 30.65 2.31 16.09
C LYS A 226 30.56 1.04 15.22
N TYR A 227 29.56 0.24 15.43
CA TYR A 227 29.30 -0.99 14.69
C TYR A 227 27.97 -0.88 13.94
N THR A 228 27.87 -1.60 12.84
CA THR A 228 26.64 -1.60 12.03
C THR A 228 26.17 -3.03 11.80
N ILE A 229 24.97 -3.32 12.22
CA ILE A 229 24.29 -4.58 11.90
C ILE A 229 23.44 -4.34 10.66
N SER A 230 23.60 -5.22 9.67
CA SER A 230 22.83 -5.14 8.43
C SER A 230 21.81 -6.26 8.35
N TYR A 231 20.58 -5.92 7.99
CA TYR A 231 19.46 -6.83 7.74
C TYR A 231 19.15 -6.76 6.26
N THR A 232 19.14 -7.89 5.58
CA THR A 232 18.88 -7.94 4.13
C THR A 232 17.85 -9.02 3.87
N VAL A 233 16.82 -8.71 3.10
CA VAL A 233 15.78 -9.66 2.67
C VAL A 233 15.52 -9.48 1.19
N SER A 234 15.26 -10.59 0.50
CA SER A 234 14.85 -10.60 -0.90
C SER A 234 13.60 -11.45 -1.05
N ASP A 235 12.73 -11.06 -1.97
CA ASP A 235 11.63 -11.88 -2.47
C ASP A 235 12.12 -12.91 -3.51
N ASP A 236 11.19 -13.63 -4.13
CA ASP A 236 11.48 -14.67 -5.13
C ASP A 236 11.89 -14.09 -6.51
N LEU A 237 11.58 -12.82 -6.77
CA LEU A 237 12.00 -12.09 -7.98
C LEU A 237 13.26 -11.24 -7.76
N ASN A 238 13.96 -11.44 -6.63
CA ASN A 238 15.20 -10.76 -6.23
C ASN A 238 15.04 -9.24 -5.96
N ASN A 239 13.83 -8.74 -5.71
CA ASN A 239 13.70 -7.42 -5.16
C ASN A 239 14.24 -7.43 -3.74
N THR A 240 15.19 -6.55 -3.46
CA THR A 240 15.97 -6.60 -2.22
C THR A 240 15.81 -5.33 -1.41
N THR A 241 15.61 -5.50 -0.11
CA THR A 241 15.65 -4.42 0.88
C THR A 241 16.76 -4.66 1.89
N LYS A 242 17.48 -3.59 2.21
CA LYS A 242 18.52 -3.57 3.24
C LYS A 242 18.20 -2.49 4.27
N LEU A 243 18.27 -2.86 5.54
CA LEU A 243 18.14 -1.96 6.67
C LEU A 243 19.32 -2.14 7.62
N THR A 244 19.64 -1.12 8.40
CA THR A 244 20.78 -1.18 9.33
C THR A 244 20.38 -0.73 10.73
N ARG A 245 21.01 -1.34 11.74
CA ARG A 245 21.03 -0.90 13.12
C ARG A 245 22.44 -0.51 13.50
N THR A 246 22.57 0.61 14.19
CA THR A 246 23.87 1.08 14.69
C THR A 246 24.04 0.68 16.15
N VAL A 247 25.21 0.16 16.52
CA VAL A 247 25.55 -0.14 17.89
C VAL A 247 26.80 0.67 18.25
N TYR A 248 26.70 1.51 19.25
CA TYR A 248 27.86 2.21 19.83
C TYR A 248 28.29 1.47 21.07
N VAL A 249 29.51 0.91 21.04
CA VAL A 249 30.16 0.39 22.24
C VAL A 249 31.01 1.53 22.81
N TYR A 250 30.72 1.94 24.03
CA TYR A 250 31.40 3.01 24.73
C TYR A 250 31.97 2.52 26.04
N GLU A 251 33.02 3.16 26.48
CA GLU A 251 33.63 2.92 27.79
C GLU A 251 33.12 3.98 28.74
N LYS A 252 32.80 3.58 29.97
CA LYS A 252 32.44 4.53 31.01
C LYS A 252 33.61 5.48 31.19
N ASN A 253 33.35 6.80 31.13
CA ASN A 253 34.42 7.78 31.34
C ASN A 253 34.97 7.58 32.78
N PRO A 254 36.24 7.15 32.92
CA PRO A 254 36.86 6.94 34.23
C PRO A 254 36.92 8.23 35.05
N ASP A 255 36.91 9.40 34.38
CA ASP A 255 37.01 10.74 35.01
C ASP A 255 35.63 11.23 35.54
N VAL A 256 34.52 10.48 35.36
CA VAL A 256 33.28 10.78 36.06
C VAL A 256 33.28 9.95 37.35
N PRO A 257 33.68 10.53 38.47
CA PRO A 257 33.68 9.80 39.71
C PRO A 257 32.23 9.41 40.07
N ILE A 258 31.98 8.15 40.35
CA ILE A 258 30.83 7.73 41.11
C ILE A 258 31.07 8.21 42.53
N GLY A 259 30.98 9.52 42.75
CA GLY A 259 31.20 10.13 44.05
C GLY A 259 29.89 10.60 44.63
N ASP A 260 29.88 10.70 45.97
CA ASP A 260 28.73 11.18 46.72
C ASP A 260 28.36 12.64 46.41
N LYS A 261 29.13 13.35 45.59
CA LYS A 261 28.96 14.81 45.33
C LYS A 261 29.41 15.15 43.89
N VAL A 262 28.51 15.10 42.95
CA VAL A 262 28.77 15.47 41.53
C VAL A 262 27.88 16.65 41.14
N ILE A 263 28.48 17.63 40.46
CA ILE A 263 27.76 18.75 39.83
C ILE A 263 27.92 18.64 38.33
N TYR A 264 26.80 18.58 37.64
CA TYR A 264 26.65 18.68 36.19
C TYR A 264 26.14 20.09 35.88
N LEU A 265 27.04 21.00 35.48
CA LEU A 265 26.63 22.32 35.00
C LEU A 265 26.03 22.16 33.61
N THR A 266 24.80 22.61 33.41
CA THR A 266 24.14 22.53 32.11
C THR A 266 23.63 23.91 31.71
N PHE A 267 23.78 24.24 30.43
CA PHE A 267 23.43 25.53 29.85
C PHE A 267 22.52 25.33 28.67
N ASP A 268 21.32 25.94 28.70
CA ASP A 268 20.29 25.83 27.66
C ASP A 268 20.29 27.08 26.76
N ASP A 269 19.67 26.96 25.59
CA ASP A 269 19.33 28.00 24.60
C ASP A 269 20.50 28.58 23.80
N GLY A 270 21.74 28.25 24.13
CA GLY A 270 22.93 28.73 23.44
C GLY A 270 23.17 28.11 22.04
N PRO A 271 24.35 28.49 21.47
CA PRO A 271 25.30 29.51 21.93
C PRO A 271 24.77 30.93 21.86
N SER A 272 25.28 31.79 22.74
CA SER A 272 25.04 33.23 22.73
C SER A 272 26.32 34.04 22.62
N LYS A 273 26.18 35.35 22.61
CA LYS A 273 27.37 36.25 22.69
C LYS A 273 28.15 36.13 24.00
N TYR A 274 27.62 35.44 25.01
CA TYR A 274 28.26 35.25 26.32
C TYR A 274 28.90 33.88 26.47
N THR A 275 28.65 32.95 25.54
CA THR A 275 29.14 31.57 25.61
C THR A 275 30.63 31.48 25.55
N GLU A 276 31.29 32.35 24.78
CA GLU A 276 32.77 32.41 24.74
C GLU A 276 33.38 32.75 26.09
N GLU A 277 32.81 33.74 26.80
CA GLU A 277 33.27 34.09 28.17
C GLU A 277 33.01 32.96 29.15
N LEU A 278 31.86 32.25 29.02
CA LEU A 278 31.56 31.06 29.81
C LEU A 278 32.58 29.94 29.60
N LEU A 279 32.97 29.68 28.35
CA LEU A 279 34.04 28.72 28.03
C LEU A 279 35.37 29.08 28.63
N ASP A 280 35.75 30.38 28.63
CA ASP A 280 36.95 30.87 29.29
C ASP A 280 36.92 30.66 30.81
N ILE A 281 35.79 30.87 31.45
CA ILE A 281 35.56 30.58 32.88
C ILE A 281 35.75 29.08 33.15
N LEU A 282 35.06 28.22 32.41
CA LEU A 282 35.15 26.78 32.57
C LEU A 282 36.59 26.26 32.38
N LYS A 283 37.29 26.80 31.38
CA LYS A 283 38.71 26.49 31.10
C LYS A 283 39.61 26.89 32.24
N LYS A 284 39.44 28.10 32.78
CA LYS A 284 40.19 28.61 33.93
C LYS A 284 40.19 27.67 35.11
N TYR A 285 39.05 27.08 35.43
CA TYR A 285 38.88 26.15 36.54
C TYR A 285 39.06 24.67 36.15
N ASN A 286 39.37 24.37 34.89
CA ASN A 286 39.43 23.03 34.32
C ASN A 286 38.15 22.21 34.58
N VAL A 287 36.97 22.84 34.44
CA VAL A 287 35.68 22.25 34.64
C VAL A 287 35.00 21.98 33.30
N LYS A 288 34.37 20.82 33.14
CA LYS A 288 33.59 20.49 31.97
C LYS A 288 32.10 20.60 32.26
N ALA A 289 31.32 21.00 31.26
CA ALA A 289 29.91 21.27 31.37
C ALA A 289 29.14 20.64 30.17
N THR A 290 27.81 20.78 30.14
CA THR A 290 26.97 20.35 29.03
C THR A 290 26.22 21.54 28.48
N PHE A 291 26.20 21.69 27.16
CA PHE A 291 25.49 22.74 26.46
C PHE A 291 24.33 22.11 25.64
N PHE A 292 23.09 22.41 26.00
CA PHE A 292 21.94 22.04 25.22
C PHE A 292 21.62 23.12 24.20
N VAL A 293 22.12 22.92 22.98
CA VAL A 293 22.17 23.95 21.94
C VAL A 293 20.91 24.00 21.09
N THR A 294 20.63 25.18 20.54
CA THR A 294 19.54 25.48 19.60
C THR A 294 20.10 25.96 18.25
N SER A 295 19.26 26.62 17.43
CA SER A 295 19.73 27.29 16.21
C SER A 295 20.57 28.54 16.45
N ASN A 296 20.68 29.00 17.68
CA ASN A 296 21.38 30.21 18.04
C ASN A 296 22.92 30.09 17.90
N GLY A 297 23.57 31.23 17.85
CA GLY A 297 25.03 31.38 17.86
C GLY A 297 25.77 30.77 16.68
N SER A 298 27.07 30.76 16.80
CA SER A 298 27.97 30.30 15.72
C SER A 298 28.32 28.81 15.83
N ASP A 299 28.62 28.19 14.70
CA ASP A 299 29.11 26.81 14.62
C ASP A 299 30.49 26.70 15.28
N ASP A 300 31.32 27.76 15.19
CA ASP A 300 32.64 27.79 15.78
C ASP A 300 32.60 27.74 17.32
N THR A 301 31.63 28.38 17.95
CA THR A 301 31.44 28.32 19.42
C THR A 301 31.02 26.91 19.86
N ILE A 302 30.13 26.23 19.11
CA ILE A 302 29.77 24.83 19.39
C ILE A 302 31.01 23.93 19.21
N LYS A 303 31.77 24.15 18.15
CA LYS A 303 33.01 23.41 17.88
C LYS A 303 34.01 23.58 18.98
N ARG A 304 34.27 24.84 19.42
CA ARG A 304 35.14 25.15 20.55
C ARG A 304 34.70 24.41 21.83
N ALA A 305 33.43 24.50 22.19
CA ALA A 305 32.90 23.81 23.36
C ALA A 305 33.16 22.29 23.31
N TYR A 306 32.92 21.67 22.14
CA TYR A 306 33.18 20.24 21.92
C TYR A 306 34.70 19.92 22.03
N GLU A 307 35.55 20.66 21.32
CA GLU A 307 37.03 20.46 21.32
C GLU A 307 37.64 20.67 22.69
N GLU A 308 37.08 21.55 23.53
CA GLU A 308 37.49 21.75 24.93
C GLU A 308 36.94 20.66 25.88
N GLY A 309 36.24 19.64 25.37
CA GLY A 309 35.76 18.46 26.12
C GLY A 309 34.45 18.66 26.85
N HIS A 310 33.63 19.64 26.48
CA HIS A 310 32.30 19.79 26.95
C HIS A 310 31.33 18.87 26.17
N SER A 311 30.23 18.46 26.78
CA SER A 311 29.19 17.73 26.09
C SER A 311 28.25 18.68 25.36
N ILE A 312 27.86 18.30 24.13
CA ILE A 312 26.89 19.03 23.35
C ILE A 312 25.59 18.22 23.32
N GLY A 313 24.53 18.72 23.93
CA GLY A 313 23.17 18.18 23.90
C GLY A 313 22.29 18.99 22.94
N LEU A 314 21.10 18.49 22.68
CA LEU A 314 20.14 19.06 21.72
C LEU A 314 18.95 19.66 22.45
N HIS A 315 18.59 20.93 22.13
CA HIS A 315 17.47 21.64 22.75
C HIS A 315 16.42 22.09 21.72
N THR A 316 16.17 21.27 20.68
CA THR A 316 15.43 21.57 19.47
C THR A 316 16.08 22.70 18.66
N TYR A 317 15.74 22.81 17.39
CA TYR A 317 16.32 23.83 16.50
C TYR A 317 15.69 25.21 16.73
N SER A 318 14.36 25.25 16.75
CA SER A 318 13.63 26.53 16.80
C SER A 318 13.29 27.02 18.20
N HIS A 319 13.32 26.15 19.20
CA HIS A 319 12.82 26.41 20.57
C HIS A 319 11.42 27.04 20.59
N ASN A 320 10.61 26.77 19.57
CA ASN A 320 9.26 27.33 19.45
C ASN A 320 8.21 26.34 19.96
N TYR A 321 7.69 26.54 21.16
CA TYR A 321 6.76 25.64 21.83
C TYR A 321 5.56 25.26 20.98
N SER A 322 4.93 26.23 20.30
CA SER A 322 3.73 25.97 19.47
C SER A 322 4.02 25.11 18.24
N LYS A 323 5.27 25.10 17.77
CA LYS A 323 5.73 24.26 16.66
C LYS A 323 6.20 22.90 17.14
N VAL A 324 7.13 22.86 18.10
CA VAL A 324 7.79 21.62 18.53
C VAL A 324 6.81 20.68 19.24
N TYR A 325 5.81 21.20 19.94
CA TYR A 325 4.82 20.38 20.64
C TYR A 325 3.50 20.18 19.89
N GLN A 326 3.47 20.56 18.62
CA GLN A 326 2.29 20.38 17.76
C GLN A 326 1.99 18.89 17.48
N SER A 327 3.02 18.08 17.29
CA SER A 327 2.93 16.64 17.09
C SER A 327 4.29 15.97 17.32
N VAL A 328 4.32 14.64 17.45
CA VAL A 328 5.55 13.86 17.53
C VAL A 328 6.44 14.13 16.31
N ASP A 329 5.88 14.13 15.13
CA ASP A 329 6.63 14.39 13.89
C ASP A 329 7.18 15.82 13.83
N ALA A 330 6.42 16.82 14.30
CA ALA A 330 6.88 18.19 14.37
C ALA A 330 8.10 18.33 15.31
N TYR A 331 8.04 17.68 16.47
CA TYR A 331 9.15 17.64 17.41
C TYR A 331 10.41 17.03 16.78
N PHE A 332 10.30 15.84 16.20
CA PHE A 332 11.47 15.17 15.63
C PHE A 332 11.98 15.84 14.35
N ASN A 333 11.14 16.46 13.56
CA ASN A 333 11.57 17.26 12.42
C ASN A 333 12.41 18.47 12.85
N ASP A 334 12.06 19.10 13.97
CA ASP A 334 12.81 20.21 14.55
C ASP A 334 14.08 19.71 15.24
N LEU A 335 14.01 18.64 16.03
CA LEU A 335 15.16 18.01 16.70
C LEU A 335 16.19 17.51 15.69
N ASN A 336 15.78 16.92 14.58
CA ASN A 336 16.69 16.41 13.55
C ASN A 336 17.51 17.52 12.89
N LYS A 337 16.97 18.74 12.79
CA LYS A 337 17.73 19.89 12.24
C LYS A 337 18.91 20.25 13.13
N ILE A 338 18.67 20.34 14.44
CA ILE A 338 19.81 20.64 15.36
C ILE A 338 20.73 19.44 15.51
N SER A 339 20.22 18.22 15.48
CA SER A 339 21.07 17.01 15.48
C SER A 339 22.00 16.97 14.28
N SER A 340 21.51 17.28 13.08
CA SER A 340 22.33 17.33 11.86
C SER A 340 23.35 18.47 11.90
N ARG A 341 22.99 19.63 12.49
CA ARG A 341 23.93 20.74 12.69
C ARG A 341 25.09 20.32 13.61
N VAL A 342 24.78 19.76 14.78
CA VAL A 342 25.76 19.31 15.75
C VAL A 342 26.62 18.20 15.17
N GLU A 343 26.04 17.19 14.51
CA GLU A 343 26.81 16.10 13.89
C GLU A 343 27.77 16.61 12.80
N LYS A 344 27.36 17.61 12.02
CA LYS A 344 28.23 18.24 11.02
C LYS A 344 29.43 18.96 11.64
N ILE A 345 29.25 19.61 12.81
CA ILE A 345 30.25 20.38 13.49
C ILE A 345 31.23 19.48 14.26
N THR A 346 30.70 18.48 14.98
CA THR A 346 31.50 17.67 15.92
C THR A 346 31.98 16.35 15.31
N GLY A 347 31.39 15.93 14.17
CA GLY A 347 31.62 14.60 13.60
C GLY A 347 30.86 13.47 14.30
N GLU A 348 30.16 13.77 15.39
CA GLU A 348 29.42 12.80 16.19
C GLU A 348 27.94 13.20 16.40
N LYS A 349 27.06 12.20 16.38
CA LYS A 349 25.66 12.43 16.67
C LYS A 349 25.43 12.51 18.17
N SER A 350 24.95 13.66 18.66
CA SER A 350 24.54 13.78 20.05
C SER A 350 23.24 13.01 20.30
N MET A 351 23.22 12.25 21.40
CA MET A 351 22.02 11.52 21.88
C MET A 351 21.49 12.10 23.18
N LEU A 352 22.05 13.21 23.65
CA LEU A 352 21.60 13.92 24.84
C LEU A 352 20.60 14.99 24.42
N ILE A 353 19.44 15.01 25.05
CA ILE A 353 18.43 16.04 24.78
C ILE A 353 17.92 16.67 26.08
N ARG A 354 17.43 17.87 25.96
CA ARG A 354 16.56 18.50 26.94
C ARG A 354 15.34 19.07 26.22
N PHE A 355 14.16 18.77 26.75
CA PHE A 355 12.92 19.33 26.21
C PHE A 355 12.84 20.83 26.49
N PRO A 356 12.48 21.68 25.53
CA PRO A 356 12.17 23.08 25.79
C PRO A 356 11.19 23.26 26.94
N GLY A 357 11.61 23.96 28.00
CA GLY A 357 10.83 24.12 29.23
C GLY A 357 10.78 22.89 30.15
N GLY A 358 11.58 21.82 29.85
CA GLY A 358 11.61 20.55 30.59
C GLY A 358 10.46 19.62 30.27
N SER A 359 10.55 18.36 30.75
CA SER A 359 9.51 17.35 30.54
C SER A 359 8.21 17.67 31.29
N SER A 360 8.26 18.45 32.35
CA SER A 360 7.11 18.91 33.15
C SER A 360 6.49 20.22 32.65
N ASN A 361 6.86 20.70 31.47
CA ASN A 361 6.36 21.98 31.00
C ASN A 361 4.84 21.99 30.82
N THR A 362 4.25 23.17 31.04
CA THR A 362 2.81 23.39 30.87
C THR A 362 2.45 24.11 29.57
N VAL A 363 3.47 24.58 28.82
CA VAL A 363 3.28 25.29 27.56
C VAL A 363 2.80 24.36 26.44
N SER A 364 2.99 23.05 26.58
CA SER A 364 2.52 22.02 25.67
C SER A 364 1.05 21.59 25.87
N LYS A 365 0.34 22.15 26.86
CA LYS A 365 -1.06 21.76 27.23
C LYS A 365 -2.08 21.95 26.11
N PHE A 366 -1.75 22.73 25.09
CA PHE A 366 -2.59 22.86 23.89
C PHE A 366 -2.67 21.54 23.08
N ASN A 367 -1.76 20.60 23.31
CA ASN A 367 -1.76 19.25 22.75
C ASN A 367 -1.70 18.22 23.90
N PRO A 368 -2.85 17.77 24.41
CA PRO A 368 -2.89 16.89 25.58
C PRO A 368 -2.17 15.54 25.33
N GLY A 369 -1.35 15.11 26.28
CA GLY A 369 -0.60 13.85 26.23
C GLY A 369 0.68 13.90 25.39
N ILE A 370 1.00 15.01 24.74
CA ILE A 370 2.17 15.11 23.87
C ILE A 370 3.48 14.83 24.62
N MET A 371 3.65 15.37 25.83
CA MET A 371 4.88 15.18 26.61
C MET A 371 5.05 13.75 27.08
N THR A 372 3.96 13.08 27.50
CA THR A 372 3.96 11.66 27.84
C THR A 372 4.37 10.80 26.64
N THR A 373 3.90 11.14 25.45
CA THR A 373 4.26 10.46 24.22
C THR A 373 5.72 10.72 23.83
N LEU A 374 6.14 11.99 23.85
CA LEU A 374 7.50 12.37 23.47
C LEU A 374 8.55 11.78 24.40
N ALA A 375 8.31 11.73 25.72
CA ALA A 375 9.24 11.13 26.66
C ALA A 375 9.54 9.66 26.33
N LYS A 376 8.53 8.90 25.89
CA LYS A 376 8.68 7.51 25.43
C LYS A 376 9.37 7.46 24.06
N GLU A 377 8.94 8.29 23.12
CA GLU A 377 9.45 8.29 21.74
C GLU A 377 10.92 8.67 21.65
N VAL A 378 11.41 9.61 22.46
CA VAL A 378 12.83 9.98 22.47
C VAL A 378 13.70 8.82 22.95
N GLU A 379 13.26 8.10 24.00
CA GLU A 379 13.97 6.92 24.52
C GLU A 379 13.96 5.77 23.51
N VAL A 380 12.80 5.49 22.90
CA VAL A 380 12.68 4.48 21.80
C VAL A 380 13.62 4.78 20.63
N ARG A 381 13.92 6.05 20.38
CA ARG A 381 14.86 6.46 19.32
C ARG A 381 16.31 6.57 19.80
N GLY A 382 16.60 6.12 21.04
CA GLY A 382 17.93 6.05 21.62
C GLY A 382 18.44 7.37 22.20
N TYR A 383 17.60 8.40 22.27
CA TYR A 383 17.97 9.63 22.97
C TYR A 383 17.79 9.45 24.47
N LYS A 384 18.65 10.10 25.24
CA LYS A 384 18.50 10.25 26.68
C LYS A 384 18.13 11.69 26.98
N TYR A 385 17.00 11.92 27.67
CA TYR A 385 16.64 13.27 28.04
C TYR A 385 16.99 13.56 29.50
N PHE A 386 17.28 14.83 29.77
CA PHE A 386 17.68 15.32 31.06
C PHE A 386 16.86 16.55 31.41
N ASP A 387 16.13 16.48 32.52
CA ASP A 387 15.67 17.66 33.21
C ASP A 387 16.78 18.12 34.19
N TRP A 388 16.44 18.78 35.24
CA TRP A 388 17.34 19.26 36.29
C TRP A 388 16.76 18.99 37.67
N ASN A 389 17.62 18.89 38.65
CA ASN A 389 17.20 18.81 40.06
C ASN A 389 17.75 19.97 40.90
N VAL A 390 18.51 20.90 40.30
CA VAL A 390 19.00 22.13 40.85
C VAL A 390 18.72 23.28 39.89
N GLY A 391 17.82 24.20 40.30
CA GLY A 391 17.46 25.38 39.51
C GLY A 391 18.24 26.62 39.96
N SER A 392 18.81 27.34 39.04
CA SER A 392 19.52 28.61 39.28
C SER A 392 18.54 29.81 39.44
N SER A 393 17.32 29.69 38.86
CA SER A 393 16.33 30.79 38.73
C SER A 393 16.91 32.00 37.93
N ASP A 394 17.85 31.77 37.04
CA ASP A 394 18.55 32.83 36.29
C ASP A 394 17.61 33.55 35.28
N THR A 395 16.49 32.95 34.90
CA THR A 395 15.42 33.60 34.12
C THR A 395 14.59 34.61 34.92
N SER A 396 14.72 34.60 36.27
CA SER A 396 13.89 35.41 37.15
C SER A 396 14.67 36.52 37.84
N THR A 397 16.00 36.58 37.71
CA THR A 397 16.86 37.59 38.31
C THR A 397 18.10 37.87 37.45
N SER A 398 18.58 39.11 37.50
CA SER A 398 19.84 39.53 36.89
C SER A 398 20.98 39.73 37.92
N ASP A 399 20.79 39.26 39.15
CA ASP A 399 21.80 39.30 40.23
C ASP A 399 22.59 37.98 40.20
N SER A 400 23.85 38.03 39.79
CA SER A 400 24.73 36.87 39.67
C SER A 400 24.98 36.16 40.99
N SER A 401 25.15 36.93 42.12
CA SER A 401 25.33 36.33 43.43
C SER A 401 24.08 35.60 43.91
N LYS A 402 22.89 36.14 43.60
CA LYS A 402 21.62 35.45 43.90
C LYS A 402 21.44 34.16 43.09
N ILE A 403 21.84 34.18 41.82
CA ILE A 403 21.88 33.00 40.95
C ILE A 403 22.79 31.92 41.53
N ALA A 404 24.04 32.30 41.87
CA ALA A 404 24.99 31.38 42.49
C ALA A 404 24.45 30.79 43.80
N ASN A 405 23.91 31.65 44.71
CA ASN A 405 23.33 31.21 45.96
C ASN A 405 22.16 30.25 45.81
N ASN A 406 21.32 30.44 44.79
CA ASN A 406 20.20 29.51 44.50
C ASN A 406 20.70 28.13 44.18
N VAL A 407 21.75 28.04 43.34
CA VAL A 407 22.40 26.76 43.00
C VAL A 407 23.05 26.17 44.27
N ILE A 408 23.92 26.91 44.97
CA ILE A 408 24.67 26.44 46.10
C ILE A 408 23.79 25.88 47.22
N LYS A 409 22.72 26.58 47.58
CA LYS A 409 21.77 26.14 48.64
C LYS A 409 20.99 24.89 48.24
N SER A 410 20.89 24.60 46.97
CA SER A 410 20.14 23.45 46.42
C SER A 410 21.00 22.21 46.23
N LEU A 411 22.31 22.32 46.37
CA LEU A 411 23.24 21.20 46.18
C LEU A 411 23.06 20.14 47.28
N LYS A 412 23.09 18.89 46.88
CA LYS A 412 22.88 17.72 47.77
C LYS A 412 23.99 16.69 47.53
N LYS A 413 24.09 15.69 48.42
CA LYS A 413 24.81 14.47 48.09
C LYS A 413 24.19 13.80 46.87
N GLY A 414 25.00 13.15 46.05
CA GLY A 414 24.61 12.53 44.80
C GLY A 414 24.79 13.46 43.61
N SER A 415 24.03 13.25 42.59
CA SER A 415 24.08 13.95 41.31
C SER A 415 23.25 15.21 41.32
N ASN A 416 23.89 16.34 41.00
CA ASN A 416 23.25 17.66 40.93
C ASN A 416 23.31 18.15 39.48
N ILE A 417 22.21 18.04 38.75
CA ILE A 417 22.07 18.57 37.38
C ILE A 417 21.52 20.00 37.52
N VAL A 418 22.36 20.95 37.20
CA VAL A 418 22.11 22.41 37.39
C VAL A 418 21.58 22.99 36.08
N LEU A 419 20.41 23.61 36.10
CA LEU A 419 19.85 24.38 34.99
C LEU A 419 20.36 25.83 35.05
N GLN A 420 21.02 26.27 34.03
CA GLN A 420 21.40 27.66 33.73
C GLN A 420 21.20 27.96 32.25
N HIS A 421 21.26 29.22 31.84
CA HIS A 421 21.19 29.65 30.45
C HIS A 421 22.43 30.53 30.14
N ASP A 422 23.19 30.16 29.12
CA ASP A 422 24.35 30.95 28.65
C ASP A 422 23.94 32.19 27.83
N THR A 423 22.61 32.33 27.60
CA THR A 423 22.00 33.52 27.00
C THR A 423 21.84 34.67 28.03
N ASN A 424 22.04 34.40 29.31
CA ASN A 424 21.94 35.37 30.41
C ASN A 424 23.33 35.69 30.95
N TYR A 425 23.78 36.96 30.83
CA TYR A 425 25.09 37.38 31.27
C TYR A 425 25.32 37.19 32.79
N SER A 426 24.31 37.45 33.60
CA SER A 426 24.40 37.27 35.06
C SER A 426 24.52 35.80 35.45
N SER A 427 23.93 34.89 34.64
CA SER A 427 24.08 33.46 34.81
C SER A 427 25.52 33.02 34.53
N VAL A 428 26.10 33.52 33.45
CA VAL A 428 27.55 33.28 33.15
C VAL A 428 28.46 33.76 34.24
N LYS A 429 28.22 34.97 34.76
CA LYS A 429 29.04 35.52 35.89
C LYS A 429 28.89 34.70 37.19
N ALA A 430 27.77 34.09 37.44
CA ALA A 430 27.55 33.26 38.63
C ALA A 430 28.37 31.95 38.62
N VAL A 431 28.85 31.50 37.47
CA VAL A 431 29.49 30.19 37.31
C VAL A 431 30.80 30.10 38.12
N SER A 432 31.60 31.17 38.16
CA SER A 432 32.82 31.18 38.96
C SER A 432 32.59 30.88 40.41
N GLU A 433 31.57 31.55 41.04
CA GLU A 433 31.23 31.38 42.44
C GLU A 433 30.67 29.95 42.71
N ILE A 434 29.88 29.40 41.82
CA ILE A 434 29.37 28.03 41.91
C ILE A 434 30.54 27.02 41.83
N ILE A 435 31.47 27.21 40.94
CA ILE A 435 32.63 26.33 40.80
C ILE A 435 33.51 26.38 42.03
N GLU A 436 33.88 27.60 42.51
CA GLU A 436 34.69 27.77 43.68
C GLU A 436 34.06 27.12 44.92
N TYR A 437 32.78 27.36 45.14
CA TYR A 437 32.08 26.69 46.23
C TYR A 437 32.09 25.16 46.08
N GLY A 438 31.78 24.65 44.91
CA GLY A 438 31.74 23.20 44.66
C GLY A 438 33.11 22.54 44.94
N LEU A 439 34.17 23.09 44.40
CA LEU A 439 35.52 22.56 44.58
C LEU A 439 35.97 22.61 46.06
N ASN A 440 35.70 23.71 46.74
CA ASN A 440 36.01 23.89 48.17
C ASN A 440 35.20 22.97 49.10
N ASN A 441 34.02 22.46 48.64
CA ASN A 441 33.17 21.55 49.39
C ASN A 441 33.23 20.09 48.91
N GLY A 442 34.24 19.76 48.12
CA GLY A 442 34.49 18.39 47.68
C GLY A 442 33.52 17.84 46.63
N TYR A 443 32.88 18.73 45.85
CA TYR A 443 32.15 18.33 44.68
C TYR A 443 33.08 18.14 43.49
N VAL A 444 32.76 17.21 42.62
CA VAL A 444 33.40 17.00 41.36
C VAL A 444 32.47 17.50 40.24
N PHE A 445 33.05 18.17 39.26
CA PHE A 445 32.31 18.64 38.08
C PHE A 445 32.52 17.68 36.91
N ALA A 446 31.40 17.34 36.22
CA ALA A 446 31.45 16.48 35.07
C ALA A 446 30.45 16.95 34.00
N PRO A 447 30.73 16.73 32.72
CA PRO A 447 29.75 16.87 31.68
C PRO A 447 28.75 15.68 31.72
N LEU A 448 27.52 15.88 31.27
CA LEU A 448 26.57 14.78 31.09
C LEU A 448 26.99 13.91 29.91
N ASP A 449 26.76 12.61 30.05
CA ASP A 449 26.86 11.64 28.98
C ASP A 449 25.67 10.68 29.02
N ILE A 450 25.64 9.71 28.09
CA ILE A 450 24.56 8.73 28.01
C ILE A 450 24.48 7.83 29.26
N THR A 451 25.54 7.75 30.08
CA THR A 451 25.60 6.95 31.32
C THR A 451 25.29 7.76 32.56
N SER A 452 25.30 9.08 32.46
CA SER A 452 25.04 9.99 33.58
C SER A 452 23.67 9.73 34.19
N PRO A 453 23.49 9.84 35.53
CA PRO A 453 22.17 9.74 36.13
C PRO A 453 21.20 10.75 35.54
N SER A 454 19.99 10.32 35.18
CA SER A 454 18.94 11.24 34.71
C SER A 454 18.20 11.86 35.88
N ALA A 455 17.80 13.12 35.70
CA ALA A 455 16.75 13.72 36.49
C ALA A 455 15.54 13.90 35.58
N HIS A 456 14.43 13.26 35.91
CA HIS A 456 13.17 13.41 35.18
C HIS A 456 12.16 14.08 36.10
N HIS A 457 11.53 15.12 35.61
CA HIS A 457 10.40 15.73 36.30
C HIS A 457 9.15 14.88 36.09
N THR A 458 8.17 15.03 37.02
CA THR A 458 6.86 14.47 36.79
C THR A 458 6.21 15.15 35.59
N ILE A 459 5.86 14.36 34.59
CA ILE A 459 5.26 14.90 33.37
C ILE A 459 3.88 15.44 33.68
N ALA A 460 3.62 16.68 33.28
CA ALA A 460 2.37 17.42 33.58
C ALA A 460 1.35 17.35 32.42
N ASN A 461 1.70 16.75 31.29
CA ASN A 461 0.88 16.70 30.09
C ASN A 461 1.07 15.39 29.28
#